data_7deaeb2288b43ad480224886c1673e54
#
_entry.id   7deaeb2288b43ad480224886c1673e54
#
_cell.length_a   1.000
_cell.length_b   1.000
_cell.length_c   1.000
_cell.angle_alpha   90.00
_cell.angle_beta   90.00
_cell.angle_gamma   90.00
#
_symmetry.space_group_name_H-M   'P 1'
#
loop_
_entity.id
_entity.type
_entity.pdbx_description
1 polymer ?
#
loop_
_entity_poly.entity_id
_entity_poly.type
_entity_poly.pdbx_seq_one_letter_code
_entity_poly.pdbx_strand_id
1 'polypeptide(L)' 'MVASNIHARHLYERIGFHQLGIIPGGFRMKDGSFEDICPYYIEIR' A
#
# COMPACT_ATOMS: atom_id res chain seq x y z
N MET A 1 1.01 1.22 2.49
CA MET A 1 2.18 1.44 1.61
C MET A 1 1.80 2.31 0.43
N VAL A 2 2.76 2.87 -0.24
CA VAL A 2 2.53 3.64 -1.47
C VAL A 2 2.15 2.69 -2.59
N ALA A 3 1.07 3.01 -3.32
CA ALA A 3 0.51 2.09 -4.32
C ALA A 3 1.47 1.80 -5.48
N SER A 4 2.38 2.71 -5.80
CA SER A 4 3.37 2.53 -6.86
C SER A 4 4.46 1.52 -6.51
N ASN A 5 4.57 1.11 -5.25
CA ASN A 5 5.57 0.13 -4.82
C ASN A 5 5.10 -1.29 -5.08
N ILE A 6 5.13 -1.69 -6.35
CA ILE A 6 4.62 -2.99 -6.79
C ILE A 6 5.39 -4.15 -6.16
N HIS A 7 6.69 -3.97 -5.95
CA HIS A 7 7.54 -5.01 -5.36
C HIS A 7 7.11 -5.35 -3.93
N ALA A 8 6.85 -4.32 -3.11
CA ALA A 8 6.39 -4.51 -1.74
C ALA A 8 4.97 -5.09 -1.72
N ARG A 9 4.12 -4.69 -2.66
CA ARG A 9 2.77 -5.23 -2.76
C ARG A 9 2.79 -6.73 -3.03
N HIS A 10 3.61 -7.18 -3.96
CA HIS A 10 3.75 -8.61 -4.26
C HIS A 10 4.27 -9.38 -3.04
N LEU A 11 5.23 -8.81 -2.32
CA LEU A 11 5.79 -9.44 -1.14
C LEU A 11 4.73 -9.61 -0.05
N TYR A 12 3.94 -8.56 0.21
CA TYR A 12 2.90 -8.61 1.24
C TYR A 12 1.81 -9.62 0.88
N GLU A 13 1.37 -9.64 -0.37
CA GLU A 13 0.36 -10.60 -0.83
C GLU A 13 0.86 -12.03 -0.72
N ARG A 14 2.14 -12.24 -0.97
CA ARG A 14 2.79 -13.54 -0.86
C ARG A 14 2.81 -14.06 0.59
N ILE A 15 2.96 -13.15 1.56
CA ILE A 15 2.98 -13.50 2.99
C ILE A 15 1.57 -13.80 3.49
N GLY A 16 0.55 -13.29 2.83
CA GLY A 16 -0.83 -13.51 3.22
C GLY A 16 -1.60 -12.24 3.56
N PHE A 17 -1.01 -11.08 3.32
CA PHE A 17 -1.71 -9.82 3.49
C PHE A 17 -2.72 -9.60 2.37
N HIS A 18 -3.81 -8.93 2.71
CA HIS A 18 -4.88 -8.61 1.78
C HIS A 18 -5.01 -7.11 1.62
N GLN A 19 -5.20 -6.65 0.40
CA GLN A 19 -5.40 -5.24 0.11
C GLN A 19 -6.80 -4.81 0.55
N LEU A 20 -6.88 -3.76 1.36
CA LEU A 20 -8.16 -3.17 1.76
C LEU A 20 -8.76 -2.28 0.68
N GLY A 21 -7.90 -1.61 -0.09
CA GLY A 21 -8.33 -0.67 -1.11
C GLY A 21 -7.22 0.30 -1.48
N ILE A 22 -7.60 1.45 -2.02
CA ILE A 22 -6.68 2.52 -2.38
C ILE A 22 -7.17 3.82 -1.75
N ILE A 23 -6.26 4.55 -1.10
CA ILE A 23 -6.53 5.89 -0.58
C ILE A 23 -5.84 6.87 -1.53
N PRO A 24 -6.60 7.60 -2.38
CA PRO A 24 -6.00 8.53 -3.33
C PRO A 24 -5.30 9.69 -2.61
N GLY A 25 -4.06 9.98 -3.03
CA GLY A 25 -3.30 11.09 -2.48
C GLY A 25 -3.03 11.01 -0.98
N GLY A 26 -2.99 9.79 -0.42
CA GLY A 26 -2.82 9.60 1.01
C GLY A 26 -1.41 9.84 1.54
N PHE A 27 -0.42 9.95 0.66
CA PHE A 27 0.96 10.15 1.05
C PHE A 27 1.56 11.35 0.31
N ARG A 28 2.11 12.31 1.07
CA ARG A 28 2.76 13.48 0.50
C ARG A 28 4.26 13.21 0.35
N MET A 29 4.75 13.37 -0.88
CA MET A 29 6.17 13.22 -1.18
C MET A 29 6.95 14.48 -0.81
N LYS A 30 8.28 14.36 -0.73
CA LYS A 30 9.15 15.50 -0.39
C LYS A 30 9.10 16.63 -1.41
N ASP A 31 8.81 16.32 -2.65
CA ASP A 31 8.72 17.31 -3.73
C ASP A 31 7.37 18.01 -3.79
N GLY A 32 6.46 17.67 -2.87
CA GLY A 32 5.11 18.24 -2.82
C GLY A 32 4.06 17.47 -3.60
N SER A 33 4.44 16.45 -4.36
CA SER A 33 3.49 15.60 -5.05
C SER A 33 2.82 14.63 -4.08
N PHE A 34 1.70 14.03 -4.51
CA PHE A 34 0.96 13.07 -3.71
C PHE A 34 0.94 11.72 -4.40
N GLU A 35 1.03 10.66 -3.60
CA GLU A 35 0.93 9.29 -4.05
C GLU A 35 -0.26 8.61 -3.39
N ASP A 36 -0.84 7.64 -4.09
CA ASP A 36 -1.89 6.83 -3.51
C ASP A 36 -1.32 5.87 -2.49
N ILE A 37 -2.09 5.58 -1.44
CA ILE A 37 -1.73 4.60 -0.42
C ILE A 37 -2.56 3.34 -0.63
N CYS A 38 -1.91 2.20 -0.45
CA CYS A 38 -2.53 0.89 -0.55
C CYS A 38 -2.48 0.22 0.83
N PRO A 39 -3.53 0.35 1.66
CA PRO A 39 -3.55 -0.31 2.97
C PRO A 39 -3.75 -1.82 2.84
N TYR A 40 -3.07 -2.55 3.72
CA TYR A 40 -3.13 -4.00 3.78
C TYR A 40 -3.49 -4.47 5.18
N TYR A 41 -4.05 -5.65 5.28
CA TYR A 41 -4.33 -6.28 6.55
C TYR A 41 -4.03 -7.77 6.47
N ILE A 42 -3.84 -8.40 7.63
CA ILE A 42 -3.69 -9.83 7.73
C ILE A 42 -4.58 -10.33 8.88
N GLU A 43 -5.25 -11.44 8.65
CA GLU A 43 -6.04 -12.06 9.70
C GLU A 43 -5.14 -12.96 10.55
N ILE A 44 -5.17 -12.73 11.85
CA ILE A 44 -4.44 -13.53 12.83
C ILE A 44 -5.47 -14.34 13.61
N ARG A 45 -5.37 -15.67 13.51
CA ARG A 45 -6.28 -16.58 14.20
C ARG A 45 -5.55 -17.39 15.26
#